data_b8fefe8101b8bd19c6c4f2243d5dfa25
#
_entry.id   b8fefe8101b8bd19c6c4f2243d5dfa25
#
_cell.length_a   1.000
_cell.length_b   1.000
_cell.length_c   1.000
_cell.angle_alpha   90.00
_cell.angle_beta   90.00
_cell.angle_gamma   90.00
#
_symmetry.space_group_name_H-M   'P 1'
#
loop_
_entity.id
_entity.type
_entity.pdbx_description
1 polymer ?
#
loop_
_entity_poly.entity_id
_entity_poly.type
_entity_poly.pdbx_seq_one_letter_code
_entity_poly.pdbx_strand_id
1 'polypeptide(L)'
;IANYIPLQDAYGGPNYFAMDPNAHYAIHIDSDGDAVEDLSFVFKFNNMLAADNEGIALPIGPEGEQKMVKVPLKNVGGISADDSSAANFSEMYSLTMVSGDMQTGTRTTLNPAMGDMFKKPLDYIGNKTFTSEAEYARYAESFIYSFSIPGCDDMAKVFVGQRKDPFVVNLGKTFDLVNYVPVEGDSAPGAGDGEGFPGGITQSAMNDDLADKNVTALSIE
;
A
#
# COMPACT_ATOMS: atom_id res chain seq x y z
N ILE A 1 2.03 10.18 4.90
CA ILE A 1 1.62 8.81 4.54
C ILE A 1 0.21 8.85 3.99
N ALA A 2 -0.03 8.18 2.86
CA ALA A 2 -1.35 7.94 2.29
C ALA A 2 -1.57 6.43 2.17
N ASN A 3 -2.72 5.94 2.66
CA ASN A 3 -3.05 4.53 2.67
C ASN A 3 -4.15 4.24 1.65
N TYR A 4 -3.95 3.19 0.87
CA TYR A 4 -4.85 2.73 -0.19
C TYR A 4 -5.12 1.23 -0.05
N ILE A 5 -6.18 0.77 -0.69
CA ILE A 5 -6.55 -0.64 -0.74
C ILE A 5 -6.59 -1.23 0.69
N PRO A 6 -7.56 -0.81 1.52
CA PRO A 6 -7.69 -1.30 2.90
C PRO A 6 -8.17 -2.75 2.95
N LEU A 7 -8.21 -3.31 4.15
CA LEU A 7 -8.74 -4.66 4.44
C LEU A 7 -7.99 -5.79 3.73
N GLN A 8 -6.69 -5.59 3.50
CA GLN A 8 -5.84 -6.64 2.93
C GLN A 8 -5.57 -7.72 3.97
N ASP A 9 -5.85 -8.96 3.62
CA ASP A 9 -5.47 -10.14 4.37
C ASP A 9 -5.19 -11.34 3.46
N ALA A 10 -4.67 -12.44 4.04
CA ALA A 10 -4.33 -13.65 3.32
C ALA A 10 -5.56 -14.45 2.81
N TYR A 11 -6.76 -14.11 3.27
CA TYR A 11 -8.00 -14.78 2.84
C TYR A 11 -8.45 -14.35 1.44
N GLY A 12 -7.89 -13.29 0.91
CA GLY A 12 -8.16 -12.81 -0.45
C GLY A 12 -7.79 -13.81 -1.55
N GLY A 13 -7.27 -14.99 -1.20
CA GLY A 13 -6.78 -15.99 -2.14
C GLY A 13 -5.50 -15.52 -2.83
N PRO A 14 -5.16 -15.97 -4.05
CA PRO A 14 -3.94 -15.56 -4.73
C PRO A 14 -3.97 -14.12 -5.25
N ASN A 15 -4.73 -13.25 -4.62
CA ASN A 15 -4.87 -11.86 -5.01
C ASN A 15 -3.75 -11.02 -4.42
N TYR A 16 -3.02 -10.34 -5.27
CA TYR A 16 -2.05 -9.32 -4.92
C TYR A 16 -2.72 -7.95 -5.07
N PHE A 17 -2.41 -7.05 -4.15
CA PHE A 17 -3.04 -5.74 -4.04
C PHE A 17 -2.28 -4.71 -4.91
N ALA A 18 -2.39 -4.89 -6.23
CA ALA A 18 -1.71 -4.05 -7.20
C ALA A 18 -2.38 -2.68 -7.32
N MET A 19 -1.55 -1.64 -7.45
CA MET A 19 -2.01 -0.29 -7.74
C MET A 19 -2.47 -0.18 -9.20
N ASP A 20 -3.49 0.66 -9.45
CA ASP A 20 -4.01 0.87 -10.80
C ASP A 20 -3.04 1.71 -11.63
N PRO A 21 -2.51 1.19 -12.76
CA PRO A 21 -1.60 1.95 -13.62
C PRO A 21 -2.28 3.09 -14.38
N ASN A 22 -3.62 3.15 -14.41
CA ASN A 22 -4.37 4.24 -15.03
C ASN A 22 -4.71 5.36 -14.05
N ALA A 23 -4.48 5.16 -12.75
CA ALA A 23 -4.70 6.16 -11.72
C ALA A 23 -3.43 6.97 -11.41
N HIS A 24 -3.63 8.19 -10.90
CA HIS A 24 -2.60 8.96 -10.21
C HIS A 24 -2.94 8.98 -8.72
N TYR A 25 -1.92 8.76 -7.92
CA TYR A 25 -2.02 8.80 -6.45
C TYR A 25 -1.21 9.99 -5.98
N ALA A 26 -1.82 10.90 -5.24
CA ALA A 26 -1.16 12.14 -4.85
C ALA A 26 -1.23 12.36 -3.34
N ILE A 27 -0.15 12.93 -2.80
CA ILE A 27 -0.10 13.51 -1.47
C ILE A 27 0.03 15.02 -1.67
N HIS A 28 -1.00 15.75 -1.28
CA HIS A 28 -1.05 17.20 -1.37
C HIS A 28 -0.64 17.83 -0.04
N ILE A 29 0.11 18.91 -0.11
CA ILE A 29 0.54 19.70 1.03
C ILE A 29 0.07 21.13 0.77
N ASP A 30 -0.76 21.62 1.68
CA ASP A 30 -1.17 23.00 1.82
C ASP A 30 -0.36 23.57 3.00
N SER A 31 0.56 24.47 2.76
CA SER A 31 1.49 24.98 3.75
C SER A 31 1.03 26.30 4.38
N ASP A 32 0.09 27.00 3.76
CA ASP A 32 -0.43 28.28 4.25
C ASP A 32 -1.87 28.23 4.76
N GLY A 33 -2.58 27.09 4.52
CA GLY A 33 -3.89 26.83 5.07
C GLY A 33 -5.03 27.46 4.28
N ASP A 34 -4.84 27.74 3.00
CA ASP A 34 -5.85 28.33 2.13
C ASP A 34 -6.74 27.30 1.41
N ALA A 35 -6.53 26.02 1.67
CA ALA A 35 -7.17 24.85 1.08
C ALA A 35 -6.85 24.64 -0.41
N VAL A 36 -5.74 25.21 -0.88
CA VAL A 36 -5.12 24.93 -2.18
C VAL A 36 -3.76 24.29 -1.95
N GLU A 37 -3.40 23.32 -2.73
CA GLU A 37 -2.10 22.67 -2.59
C GLU A 37 -0.94 23.56 -3.08
N ASP A 38 0.09 23.72 -2.26
CA ASP A 38 1.35 24.37 -2.62
C ASP A 38 2.36 23.39 -3.21
N LEU A 39 2.25 22.13 -2.79
CA LEU A 39 3.15 21.07 -3.19
C LEU A 39 2.41 19.75 -3.26
N SER A 40 2.66 19.00 -4.33
CA SER A 40 2.10 17.65 -4.48
C SER A 40 3.17 16.65 -4.86
N PHE A 41 3.12 15.46 -4.25
CA PHE A 41 3.88 14.29 -4.66
C PHE A 41 2.96 13.32 -5.38
N VAL A 42 3.22 13.07 -6.67
CA VAL A 42 2.36 12.29 -7.54
C VAL A 42 3.05 11.00 -7.92
N PHE A 43 2.41 9.88 -7.59
CA PHE A 43 2.84 8.53 -7.95
C PHE A 43 2.02 8.04 -9.14
N LYS A 44 2.71 7.42 -10.10
CA LYS A 44 2.08 6.72 -11.22
C LYS A 44 2.72 5.36 -11.40
N PHE A 45 1.90 4.32 -11.38
CA PHE A 45 2.36 2.93 -11.43
C PHE A 45 2.46 2.40 -12.85
N ASN A 46 3.37 1.44 -13.03
CA ASN A 46 3.49 0.61 -14.21
C ASN A 46 3.72 -0.84 -13.77
N ASN A 47 2.84 -1.72 -14.20
CA ASN A 47 2.79 -3.11 -13.77
C ASN A 47 3.21 -4.02 -14.91
N MET A 48 4.18 -4.91 -14.66
CA MET A 48 4.73 -5.79 -15.68
C MET A 48 4.89 -7.22 -15.15
N LEU A 49 4.67 -8.20 -16.03
CA LEU A 49 5.14 -9.56 -15.80
C LEU A 49 6.62 -9.67 -16.19
N ALA A 50 7.31 -10.69 -15.67
CA ALA A 50 8.67 -11.03 -16.06
C ALA A 50 8.76 -11.39 -17.56
N ALA A 51 9.97 -11.53 -18.07
CA ALA A 51 10.25 -11.89 -19.45
C ALA A 51 9.50 -10.99 -20.47
N ASP A 52 9.75 -9.69 -20.40
CA ASP A 52 9.16 -8.68 -21.30
C ASP A 52 7.62 -8.70 -21.32
N ASN A 53 7.03 -8.86 -20.14
CA ASN A 53 5.59 -8.95 -19.90
C ASN A 53 4.92 -10.24 -20.42
N GLU A 54 5.71 -11.25 -20.75
CA GLU A 54 5.18 -12.54 -21.20
C GLU A 54 4.96 -13.53 -20.05
N GLY A 55 5.64 -13.34 -18.92
CA GLY A 55 5.58 -14.17 -17.74
C GLY A 55 6.59 -15.32 -17.72
N ILE A 56 6.81 -15.86 -16.53
CA ILE A 56 7.67 -17.03 -16.30
C ILE A 56 7.07 -18.26 -16.97
N ALA A 57 7.91 -19.04 -17.65
CA ALA A 57 7.51 -20.30 -18.24
C ALA A 57 7.62 -21.43 -17.19
N LEU A 58 6.55 -22.20 -17.04
CA LEU A 58 6.51 -23.37 -16.17
C LEU A 58 6.33 -24.66 -17.01
N PRO A 59 6.92 -25.79 -16.60
CA PRO A 59 6.69 -27.07 -17.22
C PRO A 59 5.29 -27.57 -16.84
N ILE A 60 4.41 -27.68 -17.81
CA ILE A 60 3.00 -28.11 -17.61
C ILE A 60 2.71 -29.33 -18.46
N GLY A 61 2.10 -30.34 -17.86
CA GLY A 61 1.73 -31.60 -18.49
C GLY A 61 2.18 -32.82 -17.70
N PRO A 62 1.89 -34.01 -18.18
CA PRO A 62 2.34 -35.28 -17.59
C PRO A 62 3.87 -35.35 -17.56
N GLU A 63 4.41 -36.10 -16.60
CA GLU A 63 5.84 -36.35 -16.51
C GLU A 63 6.35 -36.99 -17.81
N GLY A 64 7.43 -36.43 -18.37
CA GLY A 64 8.01 -36.85 -19.64
C GLY A 64 7.37 -36.24 -20.91
N GLU A 65 6.20 -35.58 -20.79
CA GLU A 65 5.52 -34.90 -21.91
C GLU A 65 5.23 -33.41 -21.61
N GLN A 66 5.95 -32.85 -20.65
CA GLN A 66 5.77 -31.44 -20.22
C GLN A 66 6.14 -30.47 -21.34
N LYS A 67 5.33 -29.41 -21.45
CA LYS A 67 5.62 -28.25 -22.30
C LYS A 67 5.87 -27.04 -21.41
N MET A 68 6.83 -26.21 -21.80
CA MET A 68 7.06 -24.91 -21.17
C MET A 68 5.95 -23.95 -21.58
N VAL A 69 5.17 -23.51 -20.61
CA VAL A 69 4.02 -22.61 -20.81
C VAL A 69 4.24 -21.35 -19.98
N LYS A 70 4.19 -20.19 -20.61
CA LYS A 70 4.23 -18.89 -19.93
C LYS A 70 2.93 -18.67 -19.17
N VAL A 71 3.03 -18.28 -17.90
CA VAL A 71 1.89 -18.17 -16.99
C VAL A 71 1.69 -16.73 -16.52
N PRO A 72 0.44 -16.24 -16.44
CA PRO A 72 0.13 -14.89 -15.98
C PRO A 72 0.04 -14.80 -14.43
N LEU A 73 0.55 -15.81 -13.72
CA LEU A 73 0.56 -15.79 -12.26
C LEU A 73 1.51 -14.70 -11.77
N LYS A 74 1.12 -13.94 -10.77
CA LYS A 74 1.97 -12.87 -10.19
C LYS A 74 3.17 -13.42 -9.42
N ASN A 75 3.06 -14.63 -8.90
CA ASN A 75 4.14 -15.32 -8.22
C ASN A 75 4.07 -16.83 -8.50
N VAL A 76 5.22 -17.48 -8.64
CA VAL A 76 5.31 -18.92 -8.97
C VAL A 76 6.01 -19.74 -7.89
N GLY A 77 6.39 -19.15 -6.76
CA GLY A 77 7.08 -19.83 -5.65
C GLY A 77 7.30 -18.93 -4.44
N GLY A 78 8.10 -19.40 -3.50
CA GLY A 78 8.50 -18.61 -2.33
C GLY A 78 9.45 -17.47 -2.70
N ILE A 79 9.37 -16.39 -1.94
CA ILE A 79 10.22 -15.19 -2.07
C ILE A 79 10.91 -14.94 -0.73
N SER A 80 12.13 -14.45 -0.80
CA SER A 80 12.88 -13.96 0.34
C SER A 80 13.61 -12.67 0.00
N ALA A 81 14.25 -12.06 0.99
CA ALA A 81 15.12 -10.91 0.76
C ALA A 81 16.33 -11.24 -0.14
N ASP A 82 16.77 -12.49 -0.14
CA ASP A 82 17.95 -12.96 -0.87
C ASP A 82 17.59 -13.60 -2.22
N ASP A 83 16.32 -14.01 -2.42
CA ASP A 83 15.84 -14.63 -3.66
C ASP A 83 14.42 -14.23 -3.99
N SER A 84 14.28 -13.48 -5.06
CA SER A 84 12.99 -13.07 -5.64
C SER A 84 12.74 -13.66 -7.03
N SER A 85 13.44 -14.70 -7.43
CA SER A 85 13.35 -15.30 -8.77
C SER A 85 11.97 -15.88 -9.10
N ALA A 86 11.18 -16.23 -8.08
CA ALA A 86 9.80 -16.69 -8.22
C ALA A 86 8.79 -15.54 -8.44
N ALA A 87 9.20 -14.28 -8.32
CA ALA A 87 8.34 -13.14 -8.59
C ALA A 87 8.15 -12.97 -10.11
N ASN A 88 6.94 -13.23 -10.57
CA ASN A 88 6.57 -13.10 -11.98
C ASN A 88 5.89 -11.75 -12.29
N PHE A 89 5.72 -10.91 -11.28
CA PHE A 89 5.07 -9.62 -11.37
C PHE A 89 5.91 -8.56 -10.66
N SER A 90 6.03 -7.39 -11.27
CA SER A 90 6.68 -6.24 -10.69
C SER A 90 5.81 -4.99 -10.83
N GLU A 91 5.74 -4.20 -9.77
CA GLU A 91 5.13 -2.87 -9.76
C GLU A 91 6.25 -1.84 -9.63
N MET A 92 6.38 -1.03 -10.66
CA MET A 92 7.28 0.12 -10.68
C MET A 92 6.46 1.40 -10.59
N TYR A 93 7.05 2.47 -10.09
CA TYR A 93 6.38 3.75 -10.09
C TYR A 93 7.33 4.90 -10.41
N SER A 94 6.78 5.92 -11.03
CA SER A 94 7.40 7.23 -11.12
C SER A 94 6.90 8.12 -10.00
N LEU A 95 7.76 9.00 -9.51
CA LEU A 95 7.44 10.02 -8.51
C LEU A 95 7.70 11.39 -9.11
N THR A 96 6.68 12.25 -9.09
CA THR A 96 6.75 13.61 -9.60
C THR A 96 6.37 14.57 -8.49
N MET A 97 7.20 15.56 -8.25
CA MET A 97 6.87 16.72 -7.42
C MET A 97 6.21 17.80 -8.29
N VAL A 98 5.12 18.38 -7.83
CA VAL A 98 4.45 19.51 -8.46
C VAL A 98 4.46 20.66 -7.46
N SER A 99 5.09 21.78 -7.83
CA SER A 99 5.09 23.01 -7.03
C SER A 99 3.96 23.92 -7.51
N GLY A 100 3.09 24.31 -6.61
CA GLY A 100 1.84 25.03 -6.89
C GLY A 100 0.71 24.07 -7.23
N ASP A 101 -0.34 24.60 -7.83
CA ASP A 101 -1.54 23.85 -8.23
C ASP A 101 -1.22 22.57 -9.03
N MET A 102 -1.89 21.48 -8.70
CA MET A 102 -1.63 20.15 -9.26
C MET A 102 -1.77 20.09 -10.78
N GLN A 103 -2.60 20.93 -11.39
CA GLN A 103 -2.87 20.90 -12.83
C GLN A 103 -1.92 21.83 -13.61
N THR A 104 -1.56 22.96 -13.04
CA THR A 104 -0.84 24.04 -13.72
C THR A 104 0.55 24.28 -13.19
N GLY A 105 0.90 23.75 -12.03
CA GLY A 105 2.16 23.92 -11.35
C GLY A 105 3.38 23.33 -12.07
N THR A 106 4.55 23.67 -11.56
CA THR A 106 5.83 23.21 -12.11
C THR A 106 6.11 21.77 -11.71
N ARG A 107 6.32 20.90 -12.69
CA ARG A 107 6.58 19.47 -12.49
C ARG A 107 8.05 19.15 -12.51
N THR A 108 8.52 18.40 -11.51
CA THR A 108 9.87 17.87 -11.40
C THR A 108 9.84 16.38 -11.17
N THR A 109 10.47 15.61 -12.06
CA THR A 109 10.62 14.17 -11.86
C THR A 109 11.66 13.92 -10.79
N LEU A 110 11.31 13.09 -9.82
CA LEU A 110 12.19 12.63 -8.75
C LEU A 110 12.68 11.22 -9.09
N ASN A 111 13.97 10.98 -8.90
CA ASN A 111 14.60 9.70 -9.21
C ASN A 111 15.21 9.11 -7.94
N PRO A 112 15.26 7.78 -7.82
CA PRO A 112 15.97 7.15 -6.70
C PRO A 112 17.46 7.49 -6.76
N ALA A 113 18.08 7.67 -5.61
CA ALA A 113 19.52 7.93 -5.52
C ALA A 113 20.37 6.74 -5.99
N MET A 114 19.80 5.55 -5.94
CA MET A 114 20.40 4.31 -6.43
C MET A 114 19.38 3.52 -7.26
N GLY A 115 19.82 3.00 -8.40
CA GLY A 115 18.96 2.30 -9.34
C GLY A 115 18.24 3.23 -10.30
N ASP A 116 17.50 2.66 -11.24
CA ASP A 116 16.88 3.41 -12.33
C ASP A 116 15.41 3.76 -12.08
N MET A 117 14.75 3.02 -11.18
CA MET A 117 13.31 3.14 -10.94
C MET A 117 12.95 2.79 -9.50
N PHE A 118 11.91 3.44 -9.01
CA PHE A 118 11.24 3.02 -7.78
C PHE A 118 10.40 1.78 -8.03
N LYS A 119 10.42 0.84 -7.08
CA LYS A 119 9.63 -0.39 -7.14
C LYS A 119 8.85 -0.58 -5.84
N LYS A 120 7.67 -1.18 -5.96
CA LYS A 120 6.89 -1.67 -4.83
C LYS A 120 7.26 -3.13 -4.56
N PRO A 121 7.50 -3.56 -3.31
CA PRO A 121 7.65 -4.97 -2.97
C PRO A 121 6.39 -5.75 -3.34
N LEU A 122 6.54 -7.04 -3.66
CA LEU A 122 5.43 -7.94 -3.81
C LEU A 122 4.72 -8.12 -2.45
N ASP A 123 3.40 -8.24 -2.46
CA ASP A 123 2.62 -8.30 -1.22
C ASP A 123 2.78 -9.65 -0.51
N TYR A 124 2.76 -9.64 0.82
CA TYR A 124 2.66 -10.83 1.64
C TYR A 124 1.21 -11.31 1.68
N ILE A 125 0.92 -12.36 0.94
CA ILE A 125 -0.42 -12.95 0.82
C ILE A 125 -0.54 -14.32 1.48
N GLY A 126 0.48 -14.76 2.20
CA GLY A 126 0.49 -16.02 2.93
C GLY A 126 1.87 -16.70 2.92
N ASN A 127 2.00 -17.73 3.76
CA ASN A 127 3.29 -18.39 4.05
C ASN A 127 3.94 -19.12 2.86
N LYS A 128 3.21 -19.28 1.75
CA LYS A 128 3.78 -19.80 0.50
C LYS A 128 4.52 -18.73 -0.30
N THR A 129 4.22 -17.44 -0.04
CA THR A 129 4.93 -16.32 -0.65
C THR A 129 6.15 -15.93 0.19
N PHE A 130 5.94 -15.62 1.46
CA PHE A 130 6.99 -15.37 2.45
C PHE A 130 6.75 -16.29 3.65
N THR A 131 7.80 -16.83 4.22
CA THR A 131 7.70 -17.80 5.33
C THR A 131 7.23 -17.18 6.64
N SER A 132 7.37 -15.86 6.79
CA SER A 132 6.95 -15.10 7.98
C SER A 132 6.84 -13.60 7.68
N GLU A 133 6.21 -12.87 8.60
CA GLU A 133 6.19 -11.40 8.58
C GLU A 133 7.58 -10.79 8.67
N ALA A 134 8.47 -11.39 9.46
CA ALA A 134 9.87 -10.94 9.59
C ALA A 134 10.63 -11.08 8.28
N GLU A 135 10.39 -12.15 7.52
CA GLU A 135 10.99 -12.34 6.19
C GLU A 135 10.45 -11.31 5.18
N TYR A 136 9.14 -11.05 5.21
CA TYR A 136 8.57 -9.97 4.41
C TYR A 136 9.15 -8.61 4.78
N ALA A 137 9.28 -8.30 6.08
CA ALA A 137 9.85 -7.02 6.53
C ALA A 137 11.27 -6.83 5.98
N ARG A 138 12.12 -7.86 6.09
CA ARG A 138 13.50 -7.85 5.57
C ARG A 138 13.54 -7.67 4.04
N TYR A 139 12.65 -8.32 3.31
CA TYR A 139 12.50 -8.13 1.86
C TYR A 139 12.07 -6.70 1.52
N ALA A 140 11.05 -6.20 2.21
CA ALA A 140 10.49 -4.88 1.95
C ALA A 140 11.45 -3.72 2.26
N GLU A 141 12.41 -3.90 3.17
CA GLU A 141 13.45 -2.90 3.48
C GLU A 141 14.28 -2.51 2.25
N SER A 142 14.51 -3.44 1.32
CA SER A 142 15.25 -3.17 0.08
C SER A 142 14.50 -2.25 -0.90
N PHE A 143 13.23 -1.95 -0.62
CA PHE A 143 12.38 -1.04 -1.40
C PHE A 143 12.17 0.34 -0.75
N ILE A 144 12.95 0.64 0.28
CA ILE A 144 13.04 2.00 0.84
C ILE A 144 14.11 2.75 0.05
N TYR A 145 13.69 3.73 -0.72
CA TYR A 145 14.57 4.49 -1.59
C TYR A 145 14.85 5.87 -1.04
N SER A 146 16.12 6.30 -1.08
CA SER A 146 16.48 7.70 -0.87
C SER A 146 16.41 8.46 -2.20
N PHE A 147 16.01 9.72 -2.15
CA PHE A 147 15.94 10.60 -3.31
C PHE A 147 16.14 12.07 -2.87
N SER A 148 16.52 12.93 -3.81
CA SER A 148 16.69 14.38 -3.53
C SER A 148 15.43 15.14 -3.89
N ILE A 149 15.03 16.07 -3.02
CA ILE A 149 13.98 17.06 -3.28
C ILE A 149 14.67 18.37 -3.64
N PRO A 150 14.36 19.01 -4.79
CA PRO A 150 14.92 20.29 -5.15
C PRO A 150 14.67 21.36 -4.07
N GLY A 151 15.73 22.01 -3.62
CA GLY A 151 15.67 23.01 -2.56
C GLY A 151 15.82 22.48 -1.13
N CYS A 152 15.97 21.15 -0.96
CA CYS A 152 16.30 20.55 0.32
C CYS A 152 17.77 20.07 0.34
N ASP A 153 18.44 20.27 1.45
CA ASP A 153 19.83 19.84 1.63
C ASP A 153 19.92 18.34 1.99
N ASP A 154 18.92 17.82 2.69
CA ASP A 154 18.86 16.42 3.11
C ASP A 154 18.14 15.53 2.08
N MET A 155 18.53 14.26 2.09
CA MET A 155 17.86 13.24 1.29
C MET A 155 16.55 12.84 1.92
N ALA A 156 15.51 12.85 1.12
CA ALA A 156 14.22 12.26 1.47
C ALA A 156 14.21 10.74 1.27
N LYS A 157 13.23 10.06 1.86
CA LYS A 157 12.98 8.64 1.65
C LYS A 157 11.56 8.40 1.18
N VAL A 158 11.40 7.41 0.32
CA VAL A 158 10.09 6.94 -0.13
C VAL A 158 9.97 5.42 0.02
N PHE A 159 8.81 4.99 0.45
CA PHE A 159 8.41 3.59 0.46
C PHE A 159 6.97 3.48 -0.05
N VAL A 160 6.74 2.52 -0.93
CA VAL A 160 5.39 2.09 -1.32
C VAL A 160 5.28 0.60 -1.10
N GLY A 161 4.31 0.16 -0.32
CA GLY A 161 4.14 -1.27 -0.06
C GLY A 161 3.14 -1.58 1.04
N GLN A 162 2.94 -2.85 1.26
CA GLN A 162 2.02 -3.36 2.27
C GLN A 162 2.54 -3.04 3.68
N ARG A 163 1.68 -2.48 4.51
CA ARG A 163 1.90 -2.21 5.93
C ARG A 163 0.64 -2.52 6.71
N LYS A 164 0.78 -2.74 8.01
CA LYS A 164 -0.35 -2.89 8.92
C LYS A 164 -1.25 -1.65 8.80
N ASP A 165 -2.56 -1.87 8.79
CA ASP A 165 -3.54 -0.79 8.79
C ASP A 165 -3.38 0.02 10.10
N PRO A 166 -3.08 1.32 10.04
CA PRO A 166 -2.95 2.15 11.23
C PRO A 166 -4.29 2.63 11.79
N PHE A 167 -5.38 2.38 11.08
CA PHE A 167 -6.71 2.80 11.50
C PHE A 167 -7.30 1.80 12.49
N VAL A 168 -7.62 2.28 13.70
CA VAL A 168 -8.17 1.48 14.78
C VAL A 168 -9.66 1.77 14.90
N VAL A 169 -10.52 0.78 14.67
CA VAL A 169 -11.97 0.98 14.69
C VAL A 169 -12.71 -0.29 15.09
N ASN A 170 -13.78 -0.13 15.86
CA ASN A 170 -14.81 -1.15 16.03
C ASN A 170 -15.92 -0.88 15.00
N LEU A 171 -15.86 -1.57 13.87
CA LEU A 171 -16.80 -1.38 12.76
C LEU A 171 -18.25 -1.66 13.18
N GLY A 172 -18.47 -2.73 13.95
CA GLY A 172 -19.80 -3.13 14.39
C GLY A 172 -20.46 -2.05 15.23
N LYS A 173 -19.74 -1.48 16.19
CA LYS A 173 -20.27 -0.40 17.02
C LYS A 173 -20.39 0.93 16.29
N THR A 174 -19.40 1.27 15.49
CA THR A 174 -19.36 2.56 14.78
C THR A 174 -20.50 2.70 13.79
N PHE A 175 -20.90 1.60 13.14
CA PHE A 175 -21.94 1.60 12.11
C PHE A 175 -23.25 0.95 12.53
N ASP A 176 -23.43 0.67 13.82
CA ASP A 176 -24.69 0.17 14.37
C ASP A 176 -25.69 1.33 14.58
N LEU A 177 -26.34 1.72 13.52
CA LEU A 177 -27.33 2.81 13.52
C LEU A 177 -28.70 2.40 14.12
N VAL A 178 -28.83 1.16 14.58
CA VAL A 178 -30.05 0.64 15.20
C VAL A 178 -29.98 0.73 16.71
N ASN A 179 -28.88 0.22 17.29
CA ASN A 179 -28.70 0.16 18.75
C ASN A 179 -27.78 1.26 19.26
N TYR A 180 -27.12 1.99 18.36
CA TYR A 180 -26.02 2.85 18.72
C TYR A 180 -25.89 4.00 17.72
N VAL A 181 -26.10 5.21 18.17
CA VAL A 181 -25.86 6.41 17.35
C VAL A 181 -24.77 7.23 18.07
N PRO A 182 -23.55 7.26 17.52
CA PRO A 182 -22.41 7.93 18.17
C PRO A 182 -22.42 9.44 17.93
N VAL A 183 -23.60 10.06 17.98
CA VAL A 183 -23.79 11.50 17.75
C VAL A 183 -24.26 12.15 19.03
N GLU A 184 -23.61 13.25 19.39
CA GLU A 184 -24.00 14.05 20.54
C GLU A 184 -25.45 14.55 20.39
N GLY A 185 -26.22 14.44 21.46
CA GLY A 185 -27.59 14.94 21.49
C GLY A 185 -28.63 14.01 20.89
N ASP A 186 -28.26 12.81 20.43
CA ASP A 186 -29.24 11.86 19.95
C ASP A 186 -29.92 11.10 21.12
N SER A 187 -30.98 10.35 20.82
CA SER A 187 -31.80 9.64 21.81
C SER A 187 -31.45 8.16 21.92
N ALA A 188 -30.36 7.69 21.30
CA ALA A 188 -29.97 6.30 21.41
C ALA A 188 -29.55 5.93 22.84
N PRO A 189 -29.86 4.72 23.34
CA PRO A 189 -29.48 4.32 24.67
C PRO A 189 -27.96 4.42 24.87
N GLY A 190 -27.56 5.26 25.86
CA GLY A 190 -26.15 5.45 26.19
C GLY A 190 -25.34 6.34 25.26
N ALA A 191 -25.97 6.95 24.28
CA ALA A 191 -25.46 8.05 23.52
C ALA A 191 -26.40 9.23 23.62
N GLY A 192 -26.01 10.41 23.24
CA GLY A 192 -26.92 11.53 23.16
C GLY A 192 -27.02 12.42 24.40
N ASP A 193 -26.26 12.18 25.40
CA ASP A 193 -26.08 13.06 26.54
C ASP A 193 -24.82 13.94 26.46
N GLY A 194 -24.21 13.96 25.28
CA GLY A 194 -22.95 14.67 25.02
C GLY A 194 -21.71 13.86 25.31
N GLU A 195 -21.86 12.62 25.74
CA GLU A 195 -20.73 11.76 26.07
C GLU A 195 -20.28 10.87 24.90
N GLY A 196 -20.99 10.87 23.78
CA GLY A 196 -20.66 10.07 22.60
C GLY A 196 -20.83 8.58 22.85
N PHE A 197 -19.77 7.81 22.68
CA PHE A 197 -19.83 6.37 22.88
C PHE A 197 -20.00 5.96 24.35
N PRO A 198 -21.00 5.14 24.70
CA PRO A 198 -21.20 4.66 26.09
C PRO A 198 -19.95 3.93 26.56
N GLY A 199 -19.48 4.32 27.76
CA GLY A 199 -18.25 3.77 28.32
C GLY A 199 -16.98 4.40 27.79
N GLY A 200 -17.08 5.42 26.94
CA GLY A 200 -15.96 6.14 26.36
C GLY A 200 -15.18 5.35 25.30
N ILE A 201 -14.07 5.89 24.87
CA ILE A 201 -13.16 5.24 23.91
C ILE A 201 -12.29 4.25 24.69
N THR A 202 -12.53 2.97 24.53
CA THR A 202 -11.66 1.92 25.07
C THR A 202 -10.64 1.52 24.01
N GLN A 203 -9.41 1.92 24.21
CA GLN A 203 -8.30 1.52 23.33
C GLN A 203 -7.82 0.12 23.73
N SER A 204 -8.30 -0.90 23.05
CA SER A 204 -7.81 -2.26 23.21
C SER A 204 -7.83 -2.99 21.87
N ALA A 205 -6.91 -3.92 21.68
CA ALA A 205 -6.87 -4.75 20.47
C ALA A 205 -8.15 -5.57 20.25
N MET A 206 -8.93 -5.80 21.30
CA MET A 206 -10.23 -6.49 21.21
C MET A 206 -11.34 -5.63 20.59
N ASN A 207 -11.12 -4.33 20.47
CA ASN A 207 -12.05 -3.38 19.88
C ASN A 207 -11.58 -2.86 18.52
N ASP A 208 -10.54 -3.47 17.97
CA ASP A 208 -9.97 -3.11 16.68
C ASP A 208 -10.22 -4.22 15.67
N ASP A 209 -11.23 -4.01 14.81
CA ASP A 209 -11.59 -4.96 13.76
C ASP A 209 -10.60 -4.95 12.59
N LEU A 210 -9.64 -4.02 12.60
CA LEU A 210 -8.57 -3.91 11.59
C LEU A 210 -7.21 -4.36 12.11
N ALA A 211 -7.14 -4.91 13.34
CA ALA A 211 -5.89 -5.28 13.98
C ALA A 211 -5.03 -6.27 13.18
N ASP A 212 -5.66 -7.12 12.37
CA ASP A 212 -5.01 -8.13 11.52
C ASP A 212 -5.02 -7.76 10.02
N LYS A 213 -5.45 -6.54 9.67
CA LYS A 213 -5.54 -6.09 8.28
C LYS A 213 -4.31 -5.27 7.86
N ASN A 214 -4.07 -5.27 6.57
CA ASN A 214 -3.03 -4.45 5.95
C ASN A 214 -3.63 -3.45 4.95
N VAL A 215 -2.82 -2.47 4.60
CA VAL A 215 -3.08 -1.46 3.56
C VAL A 215 -1.87 -1.38 2.63
N THR A 216 -2.01 -0.79 1.46
CA THR A 216 -0.87 -0.30 0.68
C THR A 216 -0.56 1.14 1.10
N ALA A 217 0.56 1.33 1.77
CA ALA A 217 1.01 2.64 2.22
C ALA A 217 1.93 3.28 1.19
N LEU A 218 1.68 4.55 0.88
CA LEU A 218 2.59 5.44 0.18
C LEU A 218 3.18 6.39 1.23
N SER A 219 4.47 6.28 1.50
CA SER A 219 5.13 7.03 2.57
C SER A 219 6.30 7.83 2.01
N ILE A 220 6.37 9.12 2.37
CA ILE A 220 7.51 10.00 2.11
C ILE A 220 7.94 10.58 3.46
N GLU A 221 9.25 10.60 3.68
CA GLU A 221 9.92 11.21 4.84
C GLU A 221 10.98 12.20 4.34
#